data_5bf9606b7c8e7468f9accd069f1ecb82
#
_entry.id   5bf9606b7c8e7468f9accd069f1ecb82
#
_cell.length_a   1.000
_cell.length_b   1.000
_cell.length_c   1.000
_cell.angle_alpha   90.00
_cell.angle_beta   90.00
_cell.angle_gamma   90.00
#
_symmetry.space_group_name_H-M   'P 1'
#
loop_
_entity.id
_entity.type
_entity.pdbx_description
1 polymer ?
#
loop_
_entity_poly.entity_id
_entity_poly.type
_entity_poly.pdbx_seq_one_letter_code
_entity_poly.pdbx_strand_id
1 'polypeptide(L)'
;GSNLDWGFNKHPPVSAFFSEIFFQIFGAQDWAYYLLSQIFVVTAFIVVFKFAEELFKDKTLSLVSVLLLEGIYFYNFTTPEFNVNVCQLPFWALCVYYSWKLFDKQQVTFKDCFWLGVFAAIGFLSKYLFIYLLIAIDLLFFYVIFIKKYKKFDFKYLISLEVFIVLLVPHLIWLTNNDYITITYGLARTGLENSSFLDHIVYPLIFLGKQAGILIPFFIMSFFLIKKFKFKISLKDKKLLFLIFIN
;
A
#
# COMPACT_ATOMS: atom_id res chain seq x y z
N GLY A 1 -21.79 -4.53 19.23
CA GLY A 1 -21.00 -5.16 20.24
C GLY A 1 -19.68 -5.59 19.67
N SER A 2 -18.64 -5.12 20.23
CA SER A 2 -17.30 -5.34 19.76
C SER A 2 -16.80 -6.71 20.18
N ASN A 3 -16.87 -7.67 19.30
CA ASN A 3 -16.01 -8.84 19.39
C ASN A 3 -14.72 -8.52 18.62
N LEU A 4 -13.87 -7.67 19.21
CA LEU A 4 -12.52 -7.48 18.67
C LEU A 4 -11.77 -8.80 18.82
N ASP A 5 -11.38 -9.36 17.69
CA ASP A 5 -10.58 -10.56 17.61
C ASP A 5 -9.40 -10.31 16.66
N TRP A 6 -8.41 -11.18 16.70
CA TRP A 6 -7.22 -11.08 15.86
C TRP A 6 -7.45 -11.50 14.40
N GLY A 7 -8.70 -11.66 13.98
CA GLY A 7 -9.11 -11.92 12.61
C GLY A 7 -10.62 -12.05 12.47
N PHE A 8 -11.08 -12.03 11.23
CA PHE A 8 -12.49 -12.16 10.86
C PHE A 8 -12.62 -13.04 9.62
N ASN A 9 -13.79 -13.58 9.38
CA ASN A 9 -14.05 -14.51 8.27
C ASN A 9 -13.60 -13.95 6.90
N LYS A 10 -13.77 -12.64 6.68
CA LYS A 10 -13.53 -12.01 5.37
C LYS A 10 -12.22 -11.22 5.29
N HIS A 11 -11.73 -10.72 6.42
CA HIS A 11 -10.63 -9.74 6.44
C HIS A 11 -9.74 -9.90 7.68
N PRO A 12 -8.46 -9.50 7.58
CA PRO A 12 -7.59 -9.34 8.74
C PRO A 12 -8.11 -8.24 9.70
N PRO A 13 -7.57 -8.13 10.94
CA PRO A 13 -8.23 -7.44 12.05
C PRO A 13 -8.13 -5.91 12.03
N VAL A 14 -7.12 -5.32 11.38
CA VAL A 14 -6.73 -3.91 11.61
C VAL A 14 -7.83 -2.92 11.25
N SER A 15 -8.59 -3.15 10.16
CA SER A 15 -9.70 -2.25 9.83
C SER A 15 -10.79 -2.25 10.88
N ALA A 16 -11.07 -3.40 11.50
CA ALA A 16 -12.03 -3.50 12.60
C ALA A 16 -11.53 -2.80 13.86
N PHE A 17 -10.23 -2.90 14.16
CA PHE A 17 -9.64 -2.20 15.32
C PHE A 17 -9.79 -0.67 15.19
N PHE A 18 -9.52 -0.09 14.03
CA PHE A 18 -9.72 1.35 13.83
C PHE A 18 -11.20 1.75 13.92
N SER A 19 -12.09 0.95 13.33
CA SER A 19 -13.54 1.21 13.44
C SER A 19 -14.01 1.15 14.90
N GLU A 20 -13.53 0.18 15.67
CA GLU A 20 -13.89 0.04 17.08
C GLU A 20 -13.35 1.20 17.93
N ILE A 21 -12.11 1.64 17.71
CA ILE A 21 -11.54 2.82 18.41
C ILE A 21 -12.45 4.03 18.18
N PHE A 22 -12.89 4.27 16.94
CA PHE A 22 -13.78 5.38 16.62
C PHE A 22 -15.16 5.22 17.24
N PHE A 23 -15.69 4.00 17.26
CA PHE A 23 -16.95 3.69 17.94
C PHE A 23 -16.87 3.97 19.44
N GLN A 24 -15.79 3.60 20.12
CA GLN A 24 -15.59 3.86 21.56
C GLN A 24 -15.49 5.35 21.88
N ILE A 25 -14.95 6.17 20.97
CA ILE A 25 -14.80 7.61 21.16
C ILE A 25 -16.09 8.37 20.83
N PHE A 26 -16.75 8.04 19.73
CA PHE A 26 -17.83 8.82 19.14
C PHE A 26 -19.21 8.14 19.22
N GLY A 27 -19.27 6.85 19.63
CA GLY A 27 -20.47 6.05 19.61
C GLY A 27 -20.90 5.64 18.20
N ALA A 28 -22.14 5.19 18.05
CA ALA A 28 -22.75 4.74 16.77
C ALA A 28 -23.16 5.96 15.93
N GLN A 29 -22.17 6.70 15.41
CA GLN A 29 -22.37 7.89 14.58
C GLN A 29 -21.80 7.68 13.17
N ASP A 30 -22.64 7.81 12.14
CA ASP A 30 -22.21 7.62 10.75
C ASP A 30 -21.09 8.59 10.36
N TRP A 31 -21.19 9.85 10.75
CA TRP A 31 -20.16 10.85 10.45
C TRP A 31 -18.77 10.48 10.99
N ALA A 32 -18.67 9.72 12.07
CA ALA A 32 -17.40 9.29 12.64
C ALA A 32 -16.67 8.32 11.71
N TYR A 33 -17.39 7.44 11.02
CA TYR A 33 -16.81 6.52 10.03
C TYR A 33 -16.37 7.24 8.76
N TYR A 34 -17.12 8.26 8.33
CA TYR A 34 -16.67 9.13 7.23
C TYR A 34 -15.41 9.92 7.63
N LEU A 35 -15.37 10.46 8.86
CA LEU A 35 -14.19 11.14 9.38
C LEU A 35 -12.98 10.20 9.44
N LEU A 36 -13.14 8.98 9.96
CA LEU A 36 -12.09 7.98 9.99
C LEU A 36 -11.53 7.73 8.59
N SER A 37 -12.39 7.54 7.61
CA SER A 37 -11.99 7.36 6.22
C SER A 37 -11.15 8.53 5.72
N GLN A 38 -11.62 9.76 5.92
CA GLN A 38 -10.93 10.96 5.45
C GLN A 38 -9.57 11.16 6.16
N ILE A 39 -9.45 10.81 7.45
CA ILE A 39 -8.17 10.84 8.17
C ILE A 39 -7.15 9.91 7.47
N PHE A 40 -7.56 8.71 7.06
CA PHE A 40 -6.68 7.77 6.38
C PHE A 40 -6.26 8.27 5.00
N VAL A 41 -7.20 8.82 4.22
CA VAL A 41 -6.90 9.41 2.90
C VAL A 41 -5.95 10.60 3.02
N VAL A 42 -6.25 11.54 3.91
CA VAL A 42 -5.39 12.73 4.14
C VAL A 42 -4.01 12.32 4.65
N THR A 43 -3.93 11.31 5.51
CA THR A 43 -2.63 10.77 5.98
C THR A 43 -1.83 10.20 4.80
N ALA A 44 -2.46 9.44 3.90
CA ALA A 44 -1.80 8.96 2.70
C ALA A 44 -1.29 10.12 1.82
N PHE A 45 -2.09 11.17 1.62
CA PHE A 45 -1.69 12.37 0.86
C PHE A 45 -0.49 13.10 1.47
N ILE A 46 -0.48 13.26 2.80
CA ILE A 46 0.66 13.87 3.51
C ILE A 46 1.93 13.04 3.30
N VAL A 47 1.83 11.72 3.38
CA VAL A 47 2.98 10.83 3.17
C VAL A 47 3.47 10.88 1.73
N VAL A 48 2.56 10.86 0.75
CA VAL A 48 2.91 10.99 -0.68
C VAL A 48 3.56 12.35 -0.96
N PHE A 49 3.06 13.44 -0.35
CA PHE A 49 3.69 14.76 -0.47
C PHE A 49 5.14 14.72 0.03
N LYS A 50 5.39 14.18 1.22
CA LYS A 50 6.73 14.04 1.79
C LYS A 50 7.65 13.17 0.96
N PHE A 51 7.14 12.05 0.46
CA PHE A 51 7.90 11.17 -0.44
C PHE A 51 8.28 11.89 -1.74
N ALA A 52 7.33 12.58 -2.37
CA ALA A 52 7.54 13.35 -3.58
C ALA A 52 8.54 14.51 -3.36
N GLU A 53 8.48 15.19 -2.20
CA GLU A 53 9.42 16.25 -1.82
C GLU A 53 10.86 15.70 -1.69
N GLU A 54 11.04 14.53 -1.09
CA GLU A 54 12.34 13.87 -1.04
C GLU A 54 12.81 13.38 -2.42
N LEU A 55 11.90 12.92 -3.27
CA LEU A 55 12.19 12.41 -4.60
C LEU A 55 12.55 13.52 -5.59
N PHE A 56 11.72 14.56 -5.67
CA PHE A 56 11.87 15.63 -6.68
C PHE A 56 12.69 16.82 -6.19
N LYS A 57 12.78 17.04 -4.87
CA LYS A 57 13.37 18.24 -4.25
C LYS A 57 12.68 19.54 -4.71
N ASP A 58 11.40 19.44 -5.04
CA ASP A 58 10.56 20.55 -5.55
C ASP A 58 9.15 20.43 -4.94
N LYS A 59 8.76 21.49 -4.21
CA LYS A 59 7.44 21.52 -3.54
C LYS A 59 6.27 21.60 -4.51
N THR A 60 6.46 22.22 -5.66
CA THR A 60 5.42 22.34 -6.68
C THR A 60 5.14 20.97 -7.31
N LEU A 61 6.20 20.24 -7.67
CA LEU A 61 6.06 18.86 -8.17
C LEU A 61 5.47 17.94 -7.11
N SER A 62 5.83 18.13 -5.84
CA SER A 62 5.26 17.37 -4.73
C SER A 62 3.76 17.62 -4.58
N LEU A 63 3.34 18.87 -4.68
CA LEU A 63 1.91 19.22 -4.65
C LEU A 63 1.18 18.63 -5.87
N VAL A 64 1.75 18.77 -7.06
CA VAL A 64 1.18 18.17 -8.29
C VAL A 64 1.02 16.65 -8.15
N SER A 65 2.00 15.96 -7.54
CA SER A 65 1.92 14.52 -7.29
C SER A 65 0.72 14.15 -6.42
N VAL A 66 0.43 14.94 -5.37
CA VAL A 66 -0.74 14.72 -4.51
C VAL A 66 -2.04 15.04 -5.25
N LEU A 67 -2.07 16.17 -5.98
CA LEU A 67 -3.27 16.54 -6.76
C LEU A 67 -3.62 15.48 -7.81
N LEU A 68 -2.63 14.80 -8.39
CA LEU A 68 -2.85 13.72 -9.34
C LEU A 68 -3.55 12.50 -8.72
N LEU A 69 -3.44 12.28 -7.40
CA LEU A 69 -4.16 11.21 -6.71
C LEU A 69 -5.68 11.44 -6.75
N GLU A 70 -6.14 12.70 -6.76
CA GLU A 70 -7.55 13.03 -6.93
C GLU A 70 -8.13 12.58 -8.28
N GLY A 71 -7.28 12.43 -9.29
CA GLY A 71 -7.64 11.84 -10.58
C GLY A 71 -7.79 10.33 -10.56
N ILE A 72 -7.45 9.66 -9.46
CA ILE A 72 -7.55 8.21 -9.32
C ILE A 72 -8.83 7.87 -8.57
N TYR A 73 -9.72 7.09 -9.19
CA TYR A 73 -11.02 6.69 -8.67
C TYR A 73 -10.99 6.21 -7.21
N PHE A 74 -9.94 5.47 -6.83
CA PHE A 74 -9.80 4.91 -5.48
C PHE A 74 -9.50 5.94 -4.38
N TYR A 75 -9.06 7.15 -4.71
CA TYR A 75 -8.80 8.20 -3.72
C TYR A 75 -9.97 9.17 -3.57
N ASN A 76 -11.04 9.01 -4.32
CA ASN A 76 -12.15 9.96 -4.44
C ASN A 76 -13.50 9.24 -4.27
N PHE A 77 -13.91 8.43 -5.26
CA PHE A 77 -15.24 7.84 -5.26
C PHE A 77 -15.43 6.65 -4.30
N THR A 78 -14.34 5.93 -3.95
CA THR A 78 -14.43 4.75 -3.10
C THR A 78 -14.00 5.00 -1.65
N THR A 79 -13.69 6.25 -1.31
CA THR A 79 -13.20 6.65 0.01
C THR A 79 -14.18 7.41 0.92
N PRO A 80 -15.45 7.63 0.59
CA PRO A 80 -16.37 8.23 1.55
C PRO A 80 -16.49 7.40 2.82
N GLU A 81 -16.65 6.07 2.68
CA GLU A 81 -16.81 5.16 3.80
C GLU A 81 -15.51 4.43 4.13
N PHE A 82 -15.25 4.26 5.44
CA PHE A 82 -14.10 3.50 5.90
C PHE A 82 -14.27 1.99 5.59
N ASN A 83 -13.28 1.42 4.93
CA ASN A 83 -13.21 0.00 4.59
C ASN A 83 -11.75 -0.47 4.50
N VAL A 84 -11.54 -1.76 4.28
CA VAL A 84 -10.20 -2.37 4.21
C VAL A 84 -9.30 -1.77 3.13
N ASN A 85 -9.88 -1.26 2.02
CA ASN A 85 -9.09 -0.61 0.97
C ASN A 85 -8.60 0.75 1.40
N VAL A 86 -9.45 1.52 2.09
CA VAL A 86 -9.07 2.82 2.68
C VAL A 86 -8.07 2.62 3.81
N CYS A 87 -8.30 1.61 4.67
CA CYS A 87 -7.43 1.30 5.79
C CYS A 87 -5.97 1.07 5.36
N GLN A 88 -5.73 0.41 4.23
CA GLN A 88 -4.37 0.13 3.77
C GLN A 88 -3.64 1.34 3.15
N LEU A 89 -4.34 2.39 2.67
CA LEU A 89 -3.76 3.49 1.90
C LEU A 89 -2.57 4.18 2.57
N PRO A 90 -2.67 4.67 3.83
CA PRO A 90 -1.55 5.33 4.48
C PRO A 90 -0.37 4.38 4.72
N PHE A 91 -0.62 3.10 5.00
CA PHE A 91 0.44 2.11 5.22
C PHE A 91 1.14 1.74 3.92
N TRP A 92 0.42 1.70 2.79
CA TRP A 92 1.01 1.57 1.47
C TRP A 92 1.99 2.71 1.18
N ALA A 93 1.53 3.95 1.36
CA ALA A 93 2.37 5.13 1.17
C ALA A 93 3.58 5.17 2.12
N LEU A 94 3.40 4.78 3.40
CA LEU A 94 4.46 4.71 4.38
C LEU A 94 5.49 3.62 4.05
N CYS A 95 5.07 2.43 3.60
CA CYS A 95 6.00 1.39 3.17
C CYS A 95 6.83 1.84 1.98
N VAL A 96 6.22 2.48 0.97
CA VAL A 96 6.94 3.04 -0.17
C VAL A 96 7.94 4.12 0.30
N TYR A 97 7.52 5.02 1.18
CA TYR A 97 8.37 6.09 1.69
C TYR A 97 9.57 5.57 2.50
N TYR A 98 9.36 4.61 3.41
CA TYR A 98 10.47 4.04 4.19
C TYR A 98 11.37 3.14 3.34
N SER A 99 10.83 2.45 2.35
CA SER A 99 11.62 1.73 1.35
C SER A 99 12.48 2.69 0.53
N TRP A 100 11.94 3.85 0.13
CA TRP A 100 12.71 4.90 -0.51
C TRP A 100 13.86 5.40 0.37
N LYS A 101 13.62 5.67 1.65
CA LYS A 101 14.67 6.08 2.59
C LYS A 101 15.79 5.06 2.68
N LEU A 102 15.45 3.77 2.76
CA LEU A 102 16.43 2.70 2.78
C LEU A 102 17.14 2.53 1.44
N PHE A 103 16.47 2.82 0.34
CA PHE A 103 17.04 2.77 -1.00
C PHE A 103 17.99 3.95 -1.29
N ASP A 104 17.60 5.18 -0.96
CA ASP A 104 18.35 6.40 -1.29
C ASP A 104 19.57 6.58 -0.38
N LYS A 105 19.44 6.34 0.93
CA LYS A 105 20.52 6.50 1.90
C LYS A 105 21.60 5.43 1.73
N GLN A 106 22.86 5.83 1.86
CA GLN A 106 23.99 4.90 1.84
C GLN A 106 24.04 4.01 3.09
N GLN A 107 23.68 4.56 4.26
CA GLN A 107 23.67 3.83 5.51
C GLN A 107 22.25 3.39 5.88
N VAL A 108 22.10 2.12 6.19
CA VAL A 108 20.85 1.53 6.70
C VAL A 108 20.69 1.91 8.17
N THR A 109 19.56 2.51 8.53
CA THR A 109 19.27 2.89 9.92
C THR A 109 18.32 1.88 10.57
N PHE A 110 18.53 1.56 11.83
CA PHE A 110 17.62 0.72 12.63
C PHE A 110 16.19 1.28 12.58
N LYS A 111 16.06 2.61 12.79
CA LYS A 111 14.77 3.29 12.83
C LYS A 111 13.96 3.11 11.53
N ASP A 112 14.60 3.27 10.36
CA ASP A 112 13.90 3.15 9.08
C ASP A 112 13.46 1.70 8.84
N CYS A 113 14.29 0.71 9.21
CA CYS A 113 13.94 -0.72 9.12
C CYS A 113 12.79 -1.07 10.08
N PHE A 114 12.85 -0.62 11.34
CA PHE A 114 11.80 -0.85 12.32
C PHE A 114 10.44 -0.34 11.83
N TRP A 115 10.38 0.91 11.38
CA TRP A 115 9.12 1.49 10.90
C TRP A 115 8.63 0.83 9.61
N LEU A 116 9.53 0.42 8.71
CA LEU A 116 9.13 -0.36 7.53
C LEU A 116 8.43 -1.66 7.97
N GLY A 117 9.00 -2.40 8.93
CA GLY A 117 8.40 -3.62 9.46
C GLY A 117 7.03 -3.38 10.11
N VAL A 118 6.90 -2.31 10.93
CA VAL A 118 5.63 -1.92 11.56
C VAL A 118 4.55 -1.62 10.50
N PHE A 119 4.85 -0.76 9.53
CA PHE A 119 3.86 -0.38 8.52
C PHE A 119 3.55 -1.52 7.54
N ALA A 120 4.53 -2.39 7.25
CA ALA A 120 4.31 -3.62 6.50
C ALA A 120 3.31 -4.54 7.20
N ALA A 121 3.48 -4.77 8.51
CA ALA A 121 2.59 -5.61 9.29
C ALA A 121 1.17 -5.03 9.37
N ILE A 122 1.05 -3.74 9.70
CA ILE A 122 -0.27 -3.09 9.79
C ILE A 122 -0.96 -3.07 8.42
N GLY A 123 -0.23 -2.78 7.34
CA GLY A 123 -0.76 -2.80 5.98
C GLY A 123 -1.24 -4.19 5.56
N PHE A 124 -0.47 -5.23 5.83
CA PHE A 124 -0.84 -6.62 5.57
C PHE A 124 -2.05 -7.06 6.40
N LEU A 125 -2.08 -6.70 7.70
CA LEU A 125 -3.21 -6.95 8.59
C LEU A 125 -4.44 -6.06 8.30
N SER A 126 -4.32 -5.06 7.44
CA SER A 126 -5.47 -4.33 6.88
C SER A 126 -6.09 -5.09 5.71
N LYS A 127 -5.26 -5.67 4.83
CA LYS A 127 -5.71 -6.45 3.67
C LYS A 127 -4.58 -7.33 3.13
N TYR A 128 -4.81 -8.63 2.94
CA TYR A 128 -3.77 -9.56 2.47
C TYR A 128 -3.17 -9.21 1.10
N LEU A 129 -3.93 -8.55 0.22
CA LEU A 129 -3.39 -8.09 -1.08
C LEU A 129 -2.22 -7.09 -0.94
N PHE A 130 -1.99 -6.55 0.24
CA PHE A 130 -0.81 -5.76 0.57
C PHE A 130 0.50 -6.52 0.33
N ILE A 131 0.44 -7.86 0.33
CA ILE A 131 1.59 -8.73 0.05
C ILE A 131 2.26 -8.41 -1.30
N TYR A 132 1.51 -7.95 -2.31
CA TYR A 132 2.08 -7.59 -3.61
C TYR A 132 3.09 -6.44 -3.51
N LEU A 133 2.80 -5.44 -2.68
CA LEU A 133 3.76 -4.37 -2.41
C LEU A 133 5.00 -4.90 -1.68
N LEU A 134 4.82 -5.76 -0.68
CA LEU A 134 5.93 -6.33 0.08
C LEU A 134 6.86 -7.14 -0.83
N ILE A 135 6.30 -8.00 -1.69
CA ILE A 135 7.07 -8.74 -2.69
C ILE A 135 7.82 -7.78 -3.63
N ALA A 136 7.18 -6.71 -4.09
CA ALA A 136 7.81 -5.73 -4.96
C ALA A 136 9.01 -5.04 -4.27
N ILE A 137 8.86 -4.69 -2.98
CA ILE A 137 9.94 -4.12 -2.16
C ILE A 137 11.08 -5.13 -2.00
N ASP A 138 10.78 -6.39 -1.68
CA ASP A 138 11.79 -7.44 -1.51
C ASP A 138 12.55 -7.70 -2.81
N LEU A 139 11.85 -7.77 -3.94
CA LEU A 139 12.46 -7.93 -5.27
C LEU A 139 13.35 -6.72 -5.63
N LEU A 140 12.94 -5.50 -5.31
CA LEU A 140 13.77 -4.31 -5.48
C LEU A 140 15.07 -4.42 -4.69
N PHE A 141 14.99 -4.72 -3.39
CA PHE A 141 16.19 -4.83 -2.55
C PHE A 141 17.07 -6.00 -2.96
N PHE A 142 16.49 -7.15 -3.31
CA PHE A 142 17.24 -8.27 -3.87
C PHE A 142 18.01 -7.85 -5.13
N TYR A 143 17.34 -7.20 -6.08
CA TYR A 143 17.94 -6.74 -7.32
C TYR A 143 19.08 -5.74 -7.10
N VAL A 144 18.86 -4.76 -6.19
CA VAL A 144 19.82 -3.69 -5.91
C VAL A 144 21.04 -4.20 -5.15
N ILE A 145 20.85 -5.15 -4.23
CA ILE A 145 21.94 -5.68 -3.38
C ILE A 145 22.71 -6.77 -4.11
N PHE A 146 22.05 -7.76 -4.68
CA PHE A 146 22.70 -8.97 -5.20
C PHE A 146 23.01 -8.89 -6.70
N ILE A 147 22.14 -8.26 -7.51
CA ILE A 147 22.31 -8.20 -8.97
C ILE A 147 23.09 -6.95 -9.37
N LYS A 148 22.58 -5.77 -9.05
CA LYS A 148 23.24 -4.50 -9.42
C LYS A 148 24.39 -4.09 -8.48
N LYS A 149 24.42 -4.62 -7.27
CA LYS A 149 25.44 -4.33 -6.25
C LYS A 149 25.59 -2.82 -5.97
N TYR A 150 24.48 -2.08 -6.07
CA TYR A 150 24.43 -0.66 -5.74
C TYR A 150 24.50 -0.42 -4.23
N LYS A 151 24.08 -1.42 -3.45
CA LYS A 151 24.11 -1.43 -1.98
C LYS A 151 24.74 -2.71 -1.48
N LYS A 152 25.35 -2.63 -0.31
CA LYS A 152 25.81 -3.82 0.42
C LYS A 152 24.65 -4.36 1.27
N PHE A 153 24.62 -5.66 1.46
CA PHE A 153 23.72 -6.26 2.43
C PHE A 153 24.10 -5.79 3.85
N ASP A 154 23.09 -5.37 4.62
CA ASP A 154 23.24 -5.00 6.04
C ASP A 154 22.22 -5.83 6.84
N PHE A 155 22.67 -6.49 7.92
CA PHE A 155 21.80 -7.29 8.79
C PHE A 155 20.63 -6.50 9.38
N LYS A 156 20.71 -5.17 9.42
CA LYS A 156 19.59 -4.32 9.84
C LYS A 156 18.34 -4.47 8.97
N TYR A 157 18.46 -4.92 7.72
CA TYR A 157 17.28 -5.23 6.90
C TYR A 157 16.42 -6.33 7.52
N LEU A 158 17.03 -7.28 8.26
CA LEU A 158 16.27 -8.34 8.94
C LEU A 158 15.36 -7.80 10.05
N ILE A 159 15.64 -6.61 10.60
CA ILE A 159 14.79 -5.96 11.60
C ILE A 159 13.38 -5.72 11.04
N SER A 160 13.29 -5.33 9.76
CA SER A 160 11.97 -5.14 9.12
C SER A 160 11.18 -6.46 9.09
N LEU A 161 11.84 -7.55 8.77
CA LEU A 161 11.23 -8.88 8.73
C LEU A 161 10.86 -9.37 10.14
N GLU A 162 11.77 -9.21 11.11
CA GLU A 162 11.50 -9.60 12.51
C GLU A 162 10.30 -8.86 13.09
N VAL A 163 10.26 -7.54 12.93
CA VAL A 163 9.14 -6.71 13.41
C VAL A 163 7.84 -7.10 12.70
N PHE A 164 7.88 -7.31 11.39
CA PHE A 164 6.75 -7.78 10.60
C PHE A 164 6.20 -9.10 11.17
N ILE A 165 7.06 -10.11 11.33
CA ILE A 165 6.66 -11.43 11.83
C ILE A 165 6.11 -11.33 13.26
N VAL A 166 6.78 -10.62 14.17
CA VAL A 166 6.34 -10.47 15.56
C VAL A 166 4.94 -9.86 15.65
N LEU A 167 4.66 -8.84 14.84
CA LEU A 167 3.34 -8.20 14.83
C LEU A 167 2.26 -9.07 14.17
N LEU A 168 2.65 -10.04 13.34
CA LEU A 168 1.71 -11.00 12.74
C LEU A 168 1.35 -12.17 13.68
N VAL A 169 2.20 -12.47 14.67
CA VAL A 169 2.03 -13.65 15.55
C VAL A 169 0.60 -13.78 16.12
N PRO A 170 -0.02 -12.75 16.70
CA PRO A 170 -1.36 -12.89 17.26
C PRO A 170 -2.41 -13.30 16.20
N HIS A 171 -2.30 -12.73 14.99
CA HIS A 171 -3.16 -13.08 13.88
C HIS A 171 -2.92 -14.51 13.36
N LEU A 172 -1.65 -14.94 13.30
CA LEU A 172 -1.30 -16.30 12.89
C LEU A 172 -1.85 -17.35 13.88
N ILE A 173 -1.75 -17.06 15.19
CA ILE A 173 -2.35 -17.92 16.23
C ILE A 173 -3.87 -17.98 16.06
N TRP A 174 -4.51 -16.83 15.79
CA TRP A 174 -5.95 -16.79 15.54
C TRP A 174 -6.33 -17.60 14.29
N LEU A 175 -5.59 -17.48 13.20
CA LEU A 175 -5.83 -18.23 11.96
C LEU A 175 -5.78 -19.74 12.18
N THR A 176 -4.77 -20.23 12.93
CA THR A 176 -4.66 -21.68 13.23
C THR A 176 -5.82 -22.18 14.08
N ASN A 177 -6.33 -21.36 15.00
CA ASN A 177 -7.46 -21.71 15.86
C ASN A 177 -8.83 -21.60 15.15
N ASN A 178 -8.88 -20.96 13.97
CA ASN A 178 -10.11 -20.73 13.19
C ASN A 178 -10.02 -21.36 11.78
N ASP A 179 -9.31 -22.47 11.61
CA ASP A 179 -9.25 -23.27 10.38
C ASP A 179 -8.88 -22.45 9.13
N TYR A 180 -8.07 -21.41 9.31
CA TYR A 180 -7.64 -20.49 8.23
C TYR A 180 -8.80 -19.85 7.44
N ILE A 181 -9.95 -19.64 8.08
CA ILE A 181 -11.20 -19.22 7.43
C ILE A 181 -11.07 -17.97 6.56
N THR A 182 -10.25 -16.99 6.96
CA THR A 182 -10.05 -15.77 6.16
C THR A 182 -9.33 -16.06 4.84
N ILE A 183 -8.39 -17.01 4.85
CA ILE A 183 -7.62 -17.41 3.66
C ILE A 183 -8.52 -18.25 2.74
N THR A 184 -9.21 -19.23 3.29
CA THR A 184 -10.12 -20.11 2.52
C THR A 184 -11.25 -19.32 1.88
N TYR A 185 -11.83 -18.33 2.60
CA TYR A 185 -12.80 -17.40 2.04
C TYR A 185 -12.23 -16.59 0.87
N GLY A 186 -11.00 -16.08 1.01
CA GLY A 186 -10.31 -15.34 -0.06
C GLY A 186 -10.12 -16.20 -1.31
N LEU A 187 -9.65 -17.44 -1.14
CA LEU A 187 -9.43 -18.38 -2.24
C LEU A 187 -10.75 -18.78 -2.93
N ALA A 188 -11.80 -19.07 -2.16
CA ALA A 188 -13.12 -19.41 -2.72
C ALA A 188 -13.69 -18.29 -3.61
N ARG A 189 -13.40 -17.02 -3.29
CA ARG A 189 -13.83 -15.87 -4.11
C ARG A 189 -13.10 -15.72 -5.43
N THR A 190 -11.96 -16.39 -5.63
CA THR A 190 -11.21 -16.29 -6.90
C THR A 190 -11.90 -17.04 -8.05
N GLY A 191 -12.86 -17.93 -7.76
CA GLY A 191 -13.63 -18.66 -8.77
C GLY A 191 -12.78 -19.62 -9.62
N LEU A 192 -11.61 -20.05 -9.11
CA LEU A 192 -10.65 -20.90 -9.84
C LEU A 192 -11.23 -22.27 -10.22
N GLU A 193 -12.25 -22.75 -9.47
CA GLU A 193 -12.83 -24.07 -9.67
C GLU A 193 -13.60 -24.24 -10.99
N ASN A 194 -14.05 -23.15 -11.63
CA ASN A 194 -14.89 -23.15 -12.84
C ASN A 194 -14.29 -22.33 -14.01
N SER A 195 -12.98 -22.12 -14.05
CA SER A 195 -12.36 -21.28 -15.09
C SER A 195 -12.14 -22.04 -16.40
N SER A 196 -12.59 -21.45 -17.52
CA SER A 196 -12.26 -21.89 -18.87
C SER A 196 -10.90 -21.34 -19.31
N PHE A 197 -10.24 -22.01 -20.28
CA PHE A 197 -9.00 -21.49 -20.86
C PHE A 197 -9.18 -20.07 -21.47
N LEU A 198 -10.34 -19.78 -22.05
CA LEU A 198 -10.66 -18.46 -22.59
C LEU A 198 -10.69 -17.39 -21.51
N ASP A 199 -11.05 -17.73 -20.28
CA ASP A 199 -11.12 -16.79 -19.15
C ASP A 199 -9.73 -16.22 -18.82
N HIS A 200 -8.67 -17.01 -19.02
CA HIS A 200 -7.29 -16.56 -18.84
C HIS A 200 -6.83 -15.48 -19.85
N ILE A 201 -7.56 -15.31 -20.95
CA ILE A 201 -7.31 -14.25 -21.94
C ILE A 201 -8.32 -13.12 -21.78
N VAL A 202 -9.60 -13.44 -21.64
CA VAL A 202 -10.69 -12.48 -21.62
C VAL A 202 -10.66 -11.61 -20.36
N TYR A 203 -10.48 -12.20 -19.17
CA TYR A 203 -10.48 -11.44 -17.93
C TYR A 203 -9.29 -10.45 -17.81
N PRO A 204 -8.05 -10.79 -18.18
CA PRO A 204 -6.97 -9.82 -18.24
C PRO A 204 -7.25 -8.64 -19.18
N LEU A 205 -7.84 -8.88 -20.35
CA LEU A 205 -8.21 -7.81 -21.29
C LEU A 205 -9.31 -6.92 -20.74
N ILE A 206 -10.34 -7.50 -20.13
CA ILE A 206 -11.41 -6.75 -19.44
C ILE A 206 -10.81 -5.92 -18.29
N PHE A 207 -9.89 -6.52 -17.50
CA PHE A 207 -9.21 -5.83 -16.42
C PHE A 207 -8.42 -4.63 -16.93
N LEU A 208 -7.59 -4.80 -17.98
CA LEU A 208 -6.84 -3.71 -18.60
C LEU A 208 -7.77 -2.59 -19.11
N GLY A 209 -8.88 -2.95 -19.77
CA GLY A 209 -9.86 -1.98 -20.24
C GLY A 209 -10.49 -1.19 -19.08
N LYS A 210 -10.85 -1.87 -17.98
CA LYS A 210 -11.36 -1.21 -16.77
C LYS A 210 -10.32 -0.30 -16.13
N GLN A 211 -9.05 -0.74 -16.05
CA GLN A 211 -7.97 0.09 -15.49
C GLN A 211 -7.75 1.35 -16.34
N ALA A 212 -7.71 1.21 -17.67
CA ALA A 212 -7.61 2.37 -18.57
C ALA A 212 -8.77 3.35 -18.35
N GLY A 213 -10.01 2.85 -18.23
CA GLY A 213 -11.18 3.67 -17.97
C GLY A 213 -11.13 4.42 -16.63
N ILE A 214 -10.73 3.73 -15.57
CA ILE A 214 -10.60 4.32 -14.22
C ILE A 214 -9.50 5.41 -14.19
N LEU A 215 -8.46 5.29 -15.01
CA LEU A 215 -7.35 6.24 -15.07
C LEU A 215 -7.60 7.43 -16.03
N ILE A 216 -8.72 7.50 -16.75
CA ILE A 216 -9.02 8.63 -17.63
C ILE A 216 -8.93 9.99 -16.91
N PRO A 217 -9.55 10.21 -15.73
CA PRO A 217 -9.42 11.48 -15.03
C PRO A 217 -7.97 11.81 -14.66
N PHE A 218 -7.20 10.82 -14.23
CA PHE A 218 -5.77 10.95 -13.94
C PHE A 218 -4.98 11.42 -15.18
N PHE A 219 -5.21 10.83 -16.36
CA PHE A 219 -4.54 11.24 -17.59
C PHE A 219 -4.92 12.65 -18.02
N ILE A 220 -6.20 13.03 -17.90
CA ILE A 220 -6.66 14.39 -18.18
C ILE A 220 -5.96 15.39 -17.24
N MET A 221 -5.97 15.15 -15.94
CA MET A 221 -5.29 15.98 -14.95
C MET A 221 -3.78 16.05 -15.21
N SER A 222 -3.16 14.92 -15.52
CA SER A 222 -1.72 14.86 -15.85
C SER A 222 -1.38 15.73 -17.04
N PHE A 223 -2.18 15.69 -18.10
CA PHE A 223 -1.98 16.53 -19.28
C PHE A 223 -1.96 18.03 -18.94
N PHE A 224 -2.90 18.50 -18.12
CA PHE A 224 -2.98 19.91 -17.75
C PHE A 224 -1.92 20.33 -16.72
N LEU A 225 -1.68 19.50 -15.71
CA LEU A 225 -0.79 19.83 -14.59
C LEU A 225 0.69 19.72 -14.96
N ILE A 226 1.06 18.72 -15.78
CA ILE A 226 2.47 18.46 -16.11
C ILE A 226 2.94 19.10 -17.43
N LYS A 227 2.04 19.61 -18.24
CA LYS A 227 2.36 20.25 -19.55
C LYS A 227 3.48 21.31 -19.47
N LYS A 228 3.59 22.02 -18.36
CA LYS A 228 4.59 23.09 -18.15
C LYS A 228 5.95 22.56 -17.68
N PHE A 229 6.04 21.31 -17.24
CA PHE A 229 7.28 20.75 -16.69
C PHE A 229 8.07 20.03 -17.79
N LYS A 230 9.38 20.34 -17.84
CA LYS A 230 10.31 19.65 -18.74
C LYS A 230 11.00 18.53 -17.96
N PHE A 231 10.61 17.30 -18.18
CA PHE A 231 11.24 16.14 -17.57
C PHE A 231 12.39 15.64 -18.43
N LYS A 232 13.57 15.47 -17.81
CA LYS A 232 14.68 14.72 -18.39
C LYS A 232 14.73 13.36 -17.72
N ILE A 233 14.20 12.34 -18.40
CA ILE A 233 14.20 10.97 -17.90
C ILE A 233 15.45 10.27 -18.43
N SER A 234 16.25 9.69 -17.54
CA SER A 234 17.36 8.82 -17.89
C SER A 234 17.08 7.41 -17.35
N LEU A 235 17.17 6.38 -18.21
CA LEU A 235 17.02 4.97 -17.81
C LEU A 235 18.08 4.51 -16.80
N LYS A 236 19.16 5.26 -16.62
CA LYS A 236 20.19 5.02 -15.59
C LYS A 236 19.87 5.69 -14.25
N ASP A 237 18.76 6.44 -14.18
CA ASP A 237 18.37 7.11 -12.93
C ASP A 237 17.89 6.08 -11.90
N LYS A 238 18.54 6.06 -10.74
CA LYS A 238 18.14 5.20 -9.61
C LYS A 238 16.71 5.44 -9.16
N LYS A 239 16.22 6.69 -9.28
CA LYS A 239 14.83 7.05 -8.92
C LYS A 239 13.85 6.35 -9.84
N LEU A 240 14.13 6.30 -11.14
CA LEU A 240 13.30 5.59 -12.11
C LEU A 240 13.29 4.08 -11.81
N LEU A 241 14.46 3.50 -11.47
CA LEU A 241 14.55 2.10 -11.07
C LEU A 241 13.64 1.80 -9.88
N PHE A 242 13.70 2.63 -8.83
CA PHE A 242 12.83 2.50 -7.66
C PHE A 242 11.35 2.52 -8.05
N LEU A 243 10.94 3.52 -8.85
CA LEU A 243 9.54 3.67 -9.26
C LEU A 243 9.05 2.51 -10.13
N ILE A 244 9.88 1.94 -11.00
CA ILE A 244 9.52 0.78 -11.83
C ILE A 244 9.24 -0.47 -10.99
N PHE A 245 9.99 -0.70 -9.91
CA PHE A 245 9.78 -1.88 -9.07
C PHE A 245 8.58 -1.76 -8.14
N ILE A 246 8.26 -0.53 -7.72
CA ILE A 246 7.17 -0.29 -6.76
C ILE A 246 5.80 -0.18 -7.43
N ASN A 247 5.74 0.09 -8.74
CA ASN A 247 4.51 0.14 -9.52
C ASN A 247 4.32 -1.11 -10.37
#